data_bc5a3fbf90fb1f15af052036c1eb3b77
#
_entry.id   bc5a3fbf90fb1f15af052036c1eb3b77
#
_cell.length_a   1.000
_cell.length_b   1.000
_cell.length_c   1.000
_cell.angle_alpha   90.00
_cell.angle_beta   90.00
_cell.angle_gamma   90.00
#
_symmetry.space_group_name_H-M   'P 1'
#
loop_
_entity.id
_entity.type
_entity.pdbx_description
1 polymer ?
#
loop_
_entity_poly.entity_id
_entity_poly.type
_entity_poly.pdbx_seq_one_letter_code
_entity_poly.pdbx_strand_id
1 'polypeptide(L)'
;MTTFHSLKVARVEPETRDAVTITFAIPQALQAEYCFRPGQHLTLKARLGGEELRRCYSICRSRTPGEISVAVKAIDGGRFSRYAQQDIQQGMELEVMVPQGHFGYQPQAERQGEYLAIAAGSGITPMMAIISATLATEPQSRFTLIYGNRSSHSMMFRQALADLKDRYPQRLQVIHLFSQESMDSDLLQGRIDGDKLRQLADHLLDFSRFDEAFICGPAAMMDEAEATLRELGVAEKSILLERFNTPGGNVKRAAGVQAEGRTVTIRQDGRDRLIALSAEDDSILDAALRQGADLPFACKGGVCATCKCKVLRGEVAMAANYSLEADELAAGYVLSCQSLPTSGDVVVDFDARGMA
;
A
#
# COMPACT_ATOMS: atom_id res chain seq x y z
N MET A 1 10.50 12.94 12.62
CA MET A 1 9.81 12.03 13.61
C MET A 1 8.75 11.23 12.90
N THR A 2 8.70 9.94 13.08
CA THR A 2 7.52 9.15 12.71
C THR A 2 6.47 9.36 13.77
N THR A 3 5.72 10.44 13.63
CA THR A 3 4.77 10.83 14.64
C THR A 3 3.48 10.06 14.44
N PHE A 4 3.11 9.26 15.44
CA PHE A 4 1.75 8.76 15.60
C PHE A 4 0.94 9.82 16.33
N HIS A 5 -0.23 10.13 15.81
CA HIS A 5 -1.19 10.99 16.50
C HIS A 5 -2.38 10.14 16.94
N SER A 6 -2.91 10.42 18.13
CA SER A 6 -4.18 9.84 18.59
C SER A 6 -5.30 10.51 17.80
N LEU A 7 -5.96 9.75 16.91
CA LEU A 7 -7.07 10.23 16.11
C LEU A 7 -8.37 9.57 16.54
N LYS A 8 -9.43 10.39 16.64
CA LYS A 8 -10.75 9.89 16.96
C LYS A 8 -11.38 9.18 15.76
N VAL A 9 -11.91 8.00 15.99
CA VAL A 9 -12.76 7.29 15.03
C VAL A 9 -14.10 8.02 14.92
N ALA A 10 -14.31 8.68 13.79
CA ALA A 10 -15.53 9.41 13.51
C ALA A 10 -16.69 8.47 13.15
N ARG A 11 -16.40 7.42 12.37
CA ARG A 11 -17.39 6.40 11.95
C ARG A 11 -16.71 5.05 11.69
N VAL A 12 -17.49 3.98 11.87
CA VAL A 12 -17.18 2.64 11.38
C VAL A 12 -18.39 2.15 10.59
N GLU A 13 -18.19 1.87 9.31
CA GLU A 13 -19.26 1.49 8.38
C GLU A 13 -18.95 0.10 7.81
N PRO A 14 -19.91 -0.86 7.83
CA PRO A 14 -19.72 -2.15 7.16
C PRO A 14 -19.66 -1.96 5.63
N GLU A 15 -18.67 -2.57 4.99
CA GLU A 15 -18.55 -2.60 3.52
C GLU A 15 -19.05 -3.94 2.96
N THR A 16 -18.63 -5.03 3.57
CA THR A 16 -19.09 -6.40 3.27
C THR A 16 -19.19 -7.18 4.58
N ARG A 17 -19.59 -8.47 4.52
CA ARG A 17 -19.61 -9.35 5.70
C ARG A 17 -18.25 -9.43 6.41
N ASP A 18 -17.15 -9.25 5.66
CA ASP A 18 -15.77 -9.42 6.11
C ASP A 18 -14.90 -8.16 5.95
N ALA A 19 -15.52 -6.99 5.73
CA ALA A 19 -14.79 -5.73 5.60
C ALA A 19 -15.54 -4.56 6.24
N VAL A 20 -14.79 -3.62 6.83
CA VAL A 20 -15.29 -2.37 7.41
C VAL A 20 -14.48 -1.18 6.91
N THR A 21 -15.15 -0.03 6.77
CA THR A 21 -14.49 1.26 6.57
C THR A 21 -14.40 2.00 7.91
N ILE A 22 -13.21 2.47 8.25
CA ILE A 22 -12.93 3.27 9.44
C ILE A 22 -12.60 4.68 8.98
N THR A 23 -13.36 5.66 9.46
CA THR A 23 -13.14 7.09 9.18
C THR A 23 -12.59 7.77 10.42
N PHE A 24 -11.48 8.47 10.25
CA PHE A 24 -10.85 9.27 11.30
C PHE A 24 -11.20 10.74 11.14
N ALA A 25 -11.49 11.41 12.27
CA ALA A 25 -11.56 12.87 12.35
C ALA A 25 -10.16 13.44 12.52
N ILE A 26 -9.74 14.31 11.63
CA ILE A 26 -8.44 14.96 11.70
C ILE A 26 -8.59 16.31 12.39
N PRO A 27 -7.98 16.52 13.59
CA PRO A 27 -8.00 17.79 14.27
C PRO A 27 -7.46 18.91 13.37
N GLN A 28 -8.02 20.12 13.48
CA GLN A 28 -7.62 21.26 12.65
C GLN A 28 -6.11 21.52 12.66
N ALA A 29 -5.47 21.36 13.81
CA ALA A 29 -4.02 21.55 13.97
C ALA A 29 -3.18 20.52 13.19
N LEU A 30 -3.75 19.35 12.85
CA LEU A 30 -3.05 18.27 12.15
C LEU A 30 -3.43 18.16 10.67
N GLN A 31 -4.36 18.97 10.17
CA GLN A 31 -4.86 18.83 8.79
C GLN A 31 -3.75 18.96 7.74
N ALA A 32 -2.77 19.82 7.97
CA ALA A 32 -1.62 19.98 7.06
C ALA A 32 -0.74 18.71 6.99
N GLU A 33 -0.55 18.01 8.12
CA GLU A 33 0.24 16.78 8.20
C GLU A 33 -0.50 15.58 7.62
N TYR A 34 -1.84 15.60 7.63
CA TYR A 34 -2.70 14.56 7.05
C TYR A 34 -3.20 14.88 5.64
N CYS A 35 -2.64 15.91 4.99
CA CYS A 35 -2.81 16.09 3.56
C CYS A 35 -2.18 14.90 2.82
N PHE A 36 -2.90 14.26 1.91
CA PHE A 36 -2.43 13.03 1.26
C PHE A 36 -2.60 13.10 -0.26
N ARG A 37 -1.77 12.32 -0.96
CA ARG A 37 -1.93 12.02 -2.38
C ARG A 37 -2.76 10.75 -2.54
N PRO A 38 -3.65 10.67 -3.56
CA PRO A 38 -4.37 9.44 -3.89
C PRO A 38 -3.41 8.26 -4.07
N GLY A 39 -3.70 7.14 -3.39
CA GLY A 39 -2.85 5.95 -3.37
C GLY A 39 -1.96 5.82 -2.13
N GLN A 40 -1.80 6.87 -1.33
CA GLN A 40 -1.10 6.76 -0.04
C GLN A 40 -1.89 5.94 1.00
N HIS A 41 -1.19 5.49 2.03
CA HIS A 41 -1.74 4.69 3.12
C HIS A 41 -1.51 5.33 4.50
N LEU A 42 -2.31 4.93 5.48
CA LEU A 42 -2.09 5.18 6.91
C LEU A 42 -1.53 3.92 7.58
N THR A 43 -0.61 4.11 8.53
CA THR A 43 -0.23 3.04 9.46
C THR A 43 -1.04 3.20 10.74
N LEU A 44 -1.85 2.21 11.06
CA LEU A 44 -2.61 2.12 12.31
C LEU A 44 -1.82 1.30 13.33
N LYS A 45 -1.81 1.76 14.58
CA LYS A 45 -1.13 1.09 15.70
C LYS A 45 -2.13 0.75 16.80
N ALA A 46 -2.07 -0.47 17.29
CA ALA A 46 -2.87 -0.93 18.44
C ALA A 46 -2.07 -1.92 19.28
N ARG A 47 -2.38 -1.99 20.57
CA ARG A 47 -1.79 -2.97 21.49
C ARG A 47 -2.82 -4.07 21.76
N LEU A 48 -2.57 -5.27 21.25
CA LEU A 48 -3.46 -6.42 21.35
C LEU A 48 -2.80 -7.59 22.10
N GLY A 49 -3.35 -7.97 23.24
CA GLY A 49 -2.78 -9.02 24.07
C GLY A 49 -1.35 -8.70 24.59
N GLY A 50 -1.08 -7.43 24.88
CA GLY A 50 0.22 -6.96 25.36
C GLY A 50 1.25 -6.68 24.26
N GLU A 51 0.98 -7.04 23.00
CA GLU A 51 1.86 -6.85 21.86
C GLU A 51 1.41 -5.64 21.01
N GLU A 52 2.36 -4.81 20.60
CA GLU A 52 2.12 -3.71 19.69
C GLU A 52 2.07 -4.22 18.24
N LEU A 53 0.96 -3.94 17.56
CA LEU A 53 0.75 -4.26 16.17
C LEU A 53 0.61 -2.98 15.34
N ARG A 54 1.37 -2.89 14.26
CA ARG A 54 1.28 -1.81 13.26
C ARG A 54 0.87 -2.42 11.93
N ARG A 55 -0.13 -1.80 11.24
CA ARG A 55 -0.61 -2.27 9.93
C ARG A 55 -0.93 -1.09 9.02
N CYS A 56 -0.51 -1.23 7.77
CA CYS A 56 -0.80 -0.25 6.71
C CYS A 56 -2.14 -0.54 6.06
N TYR A 57 -2.91 0.51 5.83
CA TYR A 57 -4.16 0.46 5.07
C TYR A 57 -4.22 1.66 4.13
N SER A 58 -4.46 1.39 2.85
CA SER A 58 -4.56 2.44 1.83
C SER A 58 -5.73 3.37 2.15
N ILE A 59 -5.51 4.66 1.99
CA ILE A 59 -6.56 5.67 2.09
C ILE A 59 -7.51 5.44 0.92
N CYS A 60 -8.78 5.18 1.22
CA CYS A 60 -9.77 4.85 0.20
C CYS A 60 -10.69 6.01 -0.16
N ARG A 61 -10.86 6.98 0.74
CA ARG A 61 -11.68 8.18 0.50
C ARG A 61 -11.46 9.28 1.53
N SER A 62 -11.81 10.51 1.13
CA SER A 62 -12.06 11.64 2.01
C SER A 62 -13.40 12.25 1.57
N ARG A 63 -14.46 12.02 2.33
CA ARG A 63 -15.81 12.53 2.00
C ARG A 63 -16.00 13.97 2.42
N THR A 64 -15.37 14.35 3.50
CA THR A 64 -15.52 15.66 4.16
C THR A 64 -14.14 16.22 4.47
N PRO A 65 -13.87 17.51 4.28
CA PRO A 65 -12.65 18.12 4.74
C PRO A 65 -12.38 17.81 6.22
N GLY A 66 -11.17 17.41 6.56
CA GLY A 66 -10.79 16.99 7.90
C GLY A 66 -11.16 15.55 8.27
N GLU A 67 -11.54 14.72 7.29
CA GLU A 67 -11.76 13.28 7.48
C GLU A 67 -10.95 12.45 6.51
N ILE A 68 -10.41 11.32 6.98
CA ILE A 68 -9.72 10.33 6.15
C ILE A 68 -10.27 8.95 6.49
N SER A 69 -10.49 8.12 5.47
CA SER A 69 -11.01 6.77 5.65
C SER A 69 -10.06 5.73 5.08
N VAL A 70 -9.95 4.63 5.80
CA VAL A 70 -9.32 3.39 5.36
C VAL A 70 -10.32 2.24 5.42
N ALA A 71 -10.15 1.20 4.60
CA ALA A 71 -10.99 0.02 4.69
C ALA A 71 -10.14 -1.20 5.06
N VAL A 72 -10.67 -2.00 5.99
CA VAL A 72 -10.01 -3.18 6.54
C VAL A 72 -10.83 -4.42 6.23
N LYS A 73 -10.27 -5.33 5.43
CA LYS A 73 -10.85 -6.64 5.17
C LYS A 73 -10.23 -7.69 6.09
N ALA A 74 -11.06 -8.60 6.61
CA ALA A 74 -10.60 -9.71 7.44
C ALA A 74 -9.64 -10.62 6.67
N ILE A 75 -8.58 -11.04 7.37
CA ILE A 75 -7.62 -12.03 6.90
C ILE A 75 -7.67 -13.19 7.88
N ASP A 76 -7.65 -14.42 7.38
CA ASP A 76 -7.58 -15.62 8.22
C ASP A 76 -6.35 -15.56 9.14
N GLY A 77 -6.58 -15.74 10.45
CA GLY A 77 -5.54 -15.58 11.46
C GLY A 77 -5.10 -14.14 11.73
N GLY A 78 -5.64 -13.16 11.00
CA GLY A 78 -5.26 -11.75 11.12
C GLY A 78 -5.77 -11.11 12.42
N ARG A 79 -4.87 -10.86 13.37
CA ARG A 79 -5.22 -10.27 14.69
C ARG A 79 -5.75 -8.85 14.56
N PHE A 80 -5.05 -7.99 13.81
CA PHE A 80 -5.46 -6.58 13.65
C PHE A 80 -6.73 -6.45 12.82
N SER A 81 -6.87 -7.21 11.72
CA SER A 81 -8.07 -7.13 10.88
C SER A 81 -9.33 -7.64 11.58
N ARG A 82 -9.19 -8.60 12.51
CA ARG A 82 -10.28 -9.03 13.38
C ARG A 82 -10.65 -7.95 14.40
N TYR A 83 -9.65 -7.37 15.06
CA TYR A 83 -9.84 -6.24 15.98
C TYR A 83 -10.56 -5.07 15.29
N ALA A 84 -10.16 -4.75 14.05
CA ALA A 84 -10.78 -3.68 13.28
C ALA A 84 -12.29 -3.90 13.03
N GLN A 85 -12.71 -5.15 12.89
CA GLN A 85 -14.11 -5.47 12.61
C GLN A 85 -14.98 -5.68 13.87
N GLN A 86 -14.37 -6.13 14.95
CA GLN A 86 -15.12 -6.56 16.14
C GLN A 86 -15.09 -5.53 17.26
N ASP A 87 -13.97 -4.83 17.42
CA ASP A 87 -13.70 -4.04 18.61
C ASP A 87 -13.61 -2.53 18.34
N ILE A 88 -13.19 -2.10 17.13
CA ILE A 88 -13.11 -0.67 16.82
C ILE A 88 -14.51 -0.10 16.67
N GLN A 89 -14.79 0.96 17.43
CA GLN A 89 -16.08 1.62 17.46
C GLN A 89 -15.94 3.13 17.30
N GLN A 90 -17.01 3.78 16.85
CA GLN A 90 -17.11 5.23 16.81
C GLN A 90 -16.82 5.84 18.19
N GLY A 91 -16.01 6.88 18.20
CA GLY A 91 -15.62 7.60 19.40
C GLY A 91 -14.32 7.11 20.04
N MET A 92 -13.84 5.90 19.69
CA MET A 92 -12.52 5.42 20.13
C MET A 92 -11.40 6.25 19.53
N GLU A 93 -10.26 6.23 20.19
CA GLU A 93 -9.01 6.81 19.69
C GLU A 93 -8.05 5.70 19.27
N LEU A 94 -7.41 5.90 18.11
CA LEU A 94 -6.35 5.04 17.59
C LEU A 94 -5.11 5.85 17.28
N GLU A 95 -3.95 5.26 17.49
CA GLU A 95 -2.69 5.84 17.05
C GLU A 95 -2.52 5.64 15.54
N VAL A 96 -2.44 6.74 14.81
CA VAL A 96 -2.38 6.77 13.34
C VAL A 96 -1.18 7.56 12.92
N MET A 97 -0.34 7.00 12.03
CA MET A 97 0.79 7.71 11.44
C MET A 97 0.30 8.59 10.28
N VAL A 98 0.97 9.71 10.04
CA VAL A 98 0.71 10.56 8.86
C VAL A 98 0.79 9.76 7.56
N PRO A 99 0.09 10.19 6.48
CA PRO A 99 0.08 9.49 5.20
C PRO A 99 1.47 9.20 4.65
N GLN A 100 1.68 7.98 4.16
CA GLN A 100 2.93 7.49 3.60
C GLN A 100 2.67 6.75 2.28
N GLY A 101 3.73 6.49 1.51
CA GLY A 101 3.68 5.68 0.29
C GLY A 101 3.83 6.49 -1.00
N HIS A 102 4.27 5.80 -2.05
CA HIS A 102 4.57 6.38 -3.38
C HIS A 102 3.61 5.92 -4.47
N PHE A 103 2.73 4.94 -4.17
CA PHE A 103 1.74 4.46 -5.13
C PHE A 103 0.73 5.56 -5.49
N GLY A 104 0.36 5.64 -6.77
CA GLY A 104 -0.55 6.67 -7.29
C GLY A 104 0.18 7.91 -7.80
N TYR A 105 -0.57 8.96 -8.05
CA TYR A 105 -0.06 10.22 -8.58
C TYR A 105 -0.90 11.41 -8.08
N GLN A 106 -0.42 12.62 -8.35
CA GLN A 106 -1.17 13.84 -8.07
C GLN A 106 -1.94 14.26 -9.32
N PRO A 107 -3.29 14.19 -9.33
CA PRO A 107 -4.10 14.64 -10.46
C PRO A 107 -3.94 16.14 -10.73
N GLN A 108 -3.98 16.52 -12.02
CA GLN A 108 -3.83 17.91 -12.49
C GLN A 108 -4.92 18.24 -13.50
N ALA A 109 -5.53 19.42 -13.39
CA ALA A 109 -6.71 19.81 -14.19
C ALA A 109 -6.47 19.78 -15.71
N GLU A 110 -5.24 20.04 -16.13
CA GLU A 110 -4.84 20.12 -17.54
C GLU A 110 -4.52 18.75 -18.16
N ARG A 111 -4.41 17.72 -17.34
CA ARG A 111 -4.07 16.37 -17.78
C ARG A 111 -5.23 15.75 -18.55
N GLN A 112 -4.90 15.00 -19.60
CA GLN A 112 -5.83 14.26 -20.46
C GLN A 112 -5.30 12.84 -20.60
N GLY A 113 -5.57 12.01 -19.59
CA GLY A 113 -5.03 10.66 -19.50
C GLY A 113 -6.09 9.58 -19.69
N GLU A 114 -5.67 8.47 -20.27
CA GLU A 114 -6.39 7.19 -20.31
C GLU A 114 -5.75 6.27 -19.25
N TYR A 115 -6.46 5.99 -18.16
CA TYR A 115 -5.93 5.25 -17.01
C TYR A 115 -6.58 3.89 -16.87
N LEU A 116 -5.76 2.91 -16.44
CA LEU A 116 -6.22 1.57 -16.10
C LEU A 116 -6.03 1.31 -14.61
N ALA A 117 -7.03 0.73 -13.95
CA ALA A 117 -6.86 0.09 -12.65
C ALA A 117 -7.21 -1.40 -12.74
N ILE A 118 -6.36 -2.26 -12.21
CA ILE A 118 -6.62 -3.69 -12.03
C ILE A 118 -6.61 -3.98 -10.54
N ALA A 119 -7.77 -4.37 -10.01
CA ALA A 119 -7.93 -4.63 -8.59
C ALA A 119 -8.57 -5.98 -8.31
N ALA A 120 -8.17 -6.66 -7.23
CA ALA A 120 -8.90 -7.82 -6.74
C ALA A 120 -9.12 -7.73 -5.23
N GLY A 121 -10.38 -7.98 -4.80
CA GLY A 121 -10.77 -7.93 -3.39
C GLY A 121 -10.43 -6.58 -2.73
N SER A 122 -9.63 -6.60 -1.66
CA SER A 122 -9.22 -5.39 -0.94
C SER A 122 -8.25 -4.49 -1.71
N GLY A 123 -7.66 -4.96 -2.82
CA GLY A 123 -6.85 -4.12 -3.71
C GLY A 123 -7.61 -2.94 -4.33
N ILE A 124 -8.92 -2.92 -4.21
CA ILE A 124 -9.76 -1.79 -4.61
C ILE A 124 -9.53 -0.54 -3.72
N THR A 125 -8.98 -0.69 -2.51
CA THR A 125 -8.90 0.43 -1.56
C THR A 125 -8.08 1.61 -2.08
N PRO A 126 -6.85 1.48 -2.59
CA PRO A 126 -6.13 2.60 -3.18
C PRO A 126 -6.80 3.10 -4.46
N MET A 127 -7.41 2.20 -5.25
CA MET A 127 -8.05 2.56 -6.51
C MET A 127 -9.23 3.51 -6.31
N MET A 128 -9.99 3.35 -5.23
CA MET A 128 -11.10 4.25 -4.91
C MET A 128 -10.64 5.70 -4.74
N ALA A 129 -9.53 5.92 -4.05
CA ALA A 129 -8.96 7.27 -3.90
C ALA A 129 -8.44 7.81 -5.22
N ILE A 130 -7.68 6.99 -5.98
CA ILE A 130 -7.09 7.39 -7.26
C ILE A 130 -8.19 7.74 -8.27
N ILE A 131 -9.14 6.83 -8.52
CA ILE A 131 -10.23 7.03 -9.49
C ILE A 131 -11.06 8.26 -9.13
N SER A 132 -11.45 8.38 -7.84
CA SER A 132 -12.29 9.49 -7.40
C SER A 132 -11.59 10.84 -7.58
N ALA A 133 -10.32 10.94 -7.19
CA ALA A 133 -9.54 12.17 -7.31
C ALA A 133 -9.27 12.53 -8.77
N THR A 134 -8.89 11.55 -9.60
CA THR A 134 -8.64 11.74 -11.04
C THR A 134 -9.88 12.29 -11.73
N LEU A 135 -11.02 11.60 -11.60
CA LEU A 135 -12.24 11.99 -12.28
C LEU A 135 -12.81 13.34 -11.80
N ALA A 136 -12.53 13.71 -10.53
CA ALA A 136 -12.93 15.00 -10.00
C ALA A 136 -12.03 16.15 -10.45
N THR A 137 -10.75 15.90 -10.63
CA THR A 137 -9.73 16.95 -10.90
C THR A 137 -9.44 17.10 -12.39
N GLU A 138 -9.43 16.01 -13.15
CA GLU A 138 -9.05 15.96 -14.57
C GLU A 138 -10.28 15.79 -15.47
N PRO A 139 -10.88 16.87 -15.98
CA PRO A 139 -12.18 16.78 -16.69
C PRO A 139 -12.11 16.04 -18.02
N GLN A 140 -10.94 15.93 -18.64
CA GLN A 140 -10.73 15.27 -19.94
C GLN A 140 -10.25 13.82 -19.82
N SER A 141 -9.79 13.40 -18.63
CA SER A 141 -9.27 12.07 -18.40
C SER A 141 -10.35 11.00 -18.25
N ARG A 142 -10.01 9.77 -18.63
CA ARG A 142 -10.87 8.59 -18.52
C ARG A 142 -10.20 7.52 -17.68
N PHE A 143 -11.01 6.70 -17.05
CA PHE A 143 -10.57 5.62 -16.20
C PHE A 143 -11.28 4.30 -16.54
N THR A 144 -10.52 3.24 -16.74
CA THR A 144 -11.03 1.87 -16.84
C THR A 144 -10.62 1.10 -15.59
N LEU A 145 -11.59 0.49 -14.90
CA LEU A 145 -11.37 -0.38 -13.75
C LEU A 145 -11.73 -1.83 -14.12
N ILE A 146 -10.77 -2.75 -14.03
CA ILE A 146 -11.00 -4.19 -14.04
C ILE A 146 -10.99 -4.66 -12.58
N TYR A 147 -12.15 -5.11 -12.08
CA TYR A 147 -12.32 -5.44 -10.67
C TYR A 147 -12.76 -6.88 -10.43
N GLY A 148 -11.83 -7.71 -9.95
CA GLY A 148 -12.04 -9.13 -9.66
C GLY A 148 -12.54 -9.37 -8.23
N ASN A 149 -13.57 -10.18 -8.08
CA ASN A 149 -14.12 -10.63 -6.80
C ASN A 149 -14.57 -12.09 -6.87
N ARG A 150 -14.89 -12.70 -5.73
CA ARG A 150 -15.51 -14.03 -5.70
C ARG A 150 -16.95 -13.95 -6.22
N SER A 151 -17.71 -12.99 -5.70
CA SER A 151 -19.10 -12.72 -6.07
C SER A 151 -19.43 -11.25 -5.86
N SER A 152 -20.58 -10.81 -6.35
CA SER A 152 -21.13 -9.46 -6.15
C SER A 152 -21.32 -9.11 -4.67
N HIS A 153 -21.64 -10.08 -3.82
CA HIS A 153 -21.80 -9.89 -2.37
C HIS A 153 -20.47 -9.68 -1.61
N SER A 154 -19.35 -10.13 -2.18
CA SER A 154 -18.02 -9.96 -1.59
C SER A 154 -17.30 -8.69 -2.08
N MET A 155 -17.96 -7.91 -2.92
CA MET A 155 -17.41 -6.71 -3.56
C MET A 155 -17.44 -5.52 -2.61
N MET A 156 -16.26 -5.02 -2.22
CA MET A 156 -16.13 -3.79 -1.46
C MET A 156 -16.47 -2.58 -2.33
N PHE A 157 -17.00 -1.53 -1.73
CA PHE A 157 -17.33 -0.25 -2.38
C PHE A 157 -18.32 -0.35 -3.54
N ARG A 158 -19.19 -1.39 -3.54
CA ARG A 158 -20.16 -1.61 -4.60
C ARG A 158 -21.00 -0.36 -4.89
N GLN A 159 -21.62 0.23 -3.85
CA GLN A 159 -22.44 1.41 -3.99
C GLN A 159 -21.59 2.64 -4.41
N ALA A 160 -20.43 2.84 -3.81
CA ALA A 160 -19.56 3.96 -4.13
C ALA A 160 -19.06 3.93 -5.58
N LEU A 161 -18.79 2.74 -6.13
CA LEU A 161 -18.44 2.56 -7.54
C LEU A 161 -19.62 2.84 -8.46
N ALA A 162 -20.83 2.41 -8.09
CA ALA A 162 -22.06 2.73 -8.84
C ALA A 162 -22.29 4.25 -8.86
N ASP A 163 -22.20 4.93 -7.71
CA ASP A 163 -22.36 6.38 -7.60
C ASP A 163 -21.30 7.14 -8.45
N LEU A 164 -20.05 6.64 -8.49
CA LEU A 164 -19.01 7.21 -9.36
C LEU A 164 -19.33 6.99 -10.84
N LYS A 165 -19.79 5.79 -11.21
CA LYS A 165 -20.20 5.49 -12.59
C LYS A 165 -21.37 6.38 -13.04
N ASP A 166 -22.35 6.60 -12.17
CA ASP A 166 -23.50 7.48 -12.46
C ASP A 166 -23.05 8.94 -12.62
N ARG A 167 -22.09 9.39 -11.82
CA ARG A 167 -21.52 10.74 -11.91
C ARG A 167 -20.66 10.95 -13.15
N TYR A 168 -19.95 9.92 -13.59
CA TYR A 168 -18.99 9.99 -14.71
C TYR A 168 -19.25 8.91 -15.78
N PRO A 169 -20.48 8.82 -16.35
CA PRO A 169 -20.90 7.69 -17.17
C PRO A 169 -20.07 7.48 -18.44
N GLN A 170 -19.46 8.54 -18.97
CA GLN A 170 -18.64 8.50 -20.18
C GLN A 170 -17.12 8.45 -19.90
N ARG A 171 -16.72 8.67 -18.63
CA ARG A 171 -15.31 8.75 -18.26
C ARG A 171 -14.85 7.63 -17.33
N LEU A 172 -15.78 6.88 -16.72
CA LEU A 172 -15.48 5.71 -15.92
C LEU A 172 -16.07 4.47 -16.59
N GLN A 173 -15.22 3.53 -16.97
CA GLN A 173 -15.61 2.18 -17.34
C GLN A 173 -15.29 1.23 -16.18
N VAL A 174 -16.23 0.35 -15.82
CA VAL A 174 -16.01 -0.67 -14.77
C VAL A 174 -16.33 -2.03 -15.36
N ILE A 175 -15.36 -2.94 -15.32
CA ILE A 175 -15.46 -4.33 -15.76
C ILE A 175 -15.37 -5.20 -14.52
N HIS A 176 -16.47 -5.83 -14.15
CA HIS A 176 -16.52 -6.76 -13.02
C HIS A 176 -16.22 -8.18 -13.50
N LEU A 177 -15.30 -8.85 -12.81
CA LEU A 177 -14.97 -10.27 -13.02
C LEU A 177 -15.31 -11.04 -11.74
N PHE A 178 -16.12 -12.09 -11.88
CA PHE A 178 -16.52 -12.93 -10.75
C PHE A 178 -16.02 -14.36 -10.92
N SER A 179 -15.33 -14.87 -9.89
CA SER A 179 -14.73 -16.22 -9.96
C SER A 179 -15.63 -17.33 -9.41
N GLN A 180 -16.68 -16.98 -8.67
CA GLN A 180 -17.61 -17.93 -8.01
C GLN A 180 -19.08 -17.55 -8.22
N GLU A 181 -19.38 -16.68 -9.17
CA GLU A 181 -20.73 -16.29 -9.57
C GLU A 181 -20.83 -16.42 -11.08
N SER A 182 -21.92 -17.03 -11.56
CA SER A 182 -22.16 -17.18 -13.00
C SER A 182 -22.50 -15.81 -13.61
N MET A 183 -21.92 -15.54 -14.75
CA MET A 183 -22.13 -14.32 -15.54
C MET A 183 -22.75 -14.70 -16.89
N ASP A 184 -23.46 -13.74 -17.50
CA ASP A 184 -24.06 -13.93 -18.84
C ASP A 184 -23.02 -14.09 -19.95
N SER A 185 -21.77 -13.75 -19.67
CA SER A 185 -20.65 -13.87 -20.61
C SER A 185 -19.44 -14.51 -19.93
N ASP A 186 -18.86 -15.53 -20.57
CA ASP A 186 -17.63 -16.19 -20.13
C ASP A 186 -16.45 -15.20 -20.04
N LEU A 187 -16.48 -14.13 -20.85
CA LEU A 187 -15.47 -13.07 -20.80
C LEU A 187 -15.41 -12.41 -19.41
N LEU A 188 -16.56 -12.28 -18.73
CA LEU A 188 -16.68 -11.64 -17.41
C LEU A 188 -16.63 -12.64 -16.24
N GLN A 189 -16.46 -13.92 -16.52
CA GLN A 189 -16.34 -14.97 -15.51
C GLN A 189 -14.89 -15.39 -15.30
N GLY A 190 -14.49 -15.64 -14.05
CA GLY A 190 -13.16 -16.15 -13.70
C GLY A 190 -12.34 -15.18 -12.86
N ARG A 191 -11.05 -15.51 -12.74
CA ARG A 191 -10.06 -14.66 -12.05
C ARG A 191 -9.40 -13.72 -13.06
N ILE A 192 -8.78 -12.67 -12.53
CA ILE A 192 -7.85 -11.87 -13.29
C ILE A 192 -6.53 -12.64 -13.33
N ASP A 193 -6.14 -13.06 -14.51
CA ASP A 193 -4.86 -13.69 -14.87
C ASP A 193 -4.43 -13.22 -16.26
N GLY A 194 -3.26 -13.68 -16.74
CA GLY A 194 -2.74 -13.26 -18.04
C GLY A 194 -3.68 -13.63 -19.20
N ASP A 195 -4.29 -14.83 -19.17
CA ASP A 195 -5.19 -15.27 -20.23
C ASP A 195 -6.48 -14.45 -20.25
N LYS A 196 -7.01 -14.09 -19.09
CA LYS A 196 -8.19 -13.21 -19.00
C LYS A 196 -7.89 -11.81 -19.54
N LEU A 197 -6.72 -11.23 -19.26
CA LEU A 197 -6.32 -9.94 -19.79
C LEU A 197 -6.16 -9.99 -21.33
N ARG A 198 -5.60 -11.07 -21.89
CA ARG A 198 -5.52 -11.26 -23.34
C ARG A 198 -6.92 -11.38 -23.96
N GLN A 199 -7.84 -12.15 -23.35
CA GLN A 199 -9.25 -12.22 -23.80
C GLN A 199 -9.92 -10.83 -23.78
N LEU A 200 -9.68 -10.02 -22.75
CA LEU A 200 -10.20 -8.67 -22.70
C LEU A 200 -9.56 -7.77 -23.78
N ALA A 201 -8.29 -7.99 -24.13
CA ALA A 201 -7.63 -7.27 -25.23
C ALA A 201 -8.23 -7.63 -26.60
N ASP A 202 -8.53 -8.90 -26.83
CA ASP A 202 -9.08 -9.38 -28.09
C ASP A 202 -10.51 -8.90 -28.34
N HIS A 203 -11.30 -8.63 -27.28
CA HIS A 203 -12.74 -8.44 -27.41
C HIS A 203 -13.27 -7.10 -26.87
N LEU A 204 -12.55 -6.40 -25.99
CA LEU A 204 -13.16 -5.27 -25.26
C LEU A 204 -12.26 -4.06 -25.08
N LEU A 205 -10.94 -4.24 -24.89
CA LEU A 205 -10.03 -3.18 -24.47
C LEU A 205 -8.79 -3.12 -25.37
N ASP A 206 -8.41 -1.93 -25.76
CA ASP A 206 -7.10 -1.66 -26.34
C ASP A 206 -6.14 -1.19 -25.22
N PHE A 207 -5.29 -2.10 -24.74
CA PHE A 207 -4.38 -1.81 -23.62
C PHE A 207 -3.25 -0.85 -23.99
N SER A 208 -2.90 -0.73 -25.27
CA SER A 208 -1.85 0.19 -25.72
C SER A 208 -2.21 1.67 -25.57
N ARG A 209 -3.49 1.96 -25.32
CA ARG A 209 -4.01 3.32 -25.10
C ARG A 209 -3.78 3.86 -23.70
N PHE A 210 -3.48 3.00 -22.72
CA PHE A 210 -3.36 3.46 -21.34
C PHE A 210 -2.02 4.13 -21.10
N ASP A 211 -2.08 5.36 -20.59
CA ASP A 211 -0.92 6.14 -20.20
C ASP A 211 -0.30 5.63 -18.89
N GLU A 212 -1.13 5.20 -17.95
CA GLU A 212 -0.72 4.62 -16.67
C GLU A 212 -1.66 3.48 -16.26
N ALA A 213 -1.10 2.44 -15.66
CA ALA A 213 -1.82 1.28 -15.13
C ALA A 213 -1.49 1.05 -13.65
N PHE A 214 -2.51 1.01 -12.81
CA PHE A 214 -2.41 0.79 -11.37
C PHE A 214 -2.88 -0.63 -11.03
N ILE A 215 -2.05 -1.43 -10.37
CA ILE A 215 -2.36 -2.83 -10.05
C ILE A 215 -2.28 -3.05 -8.55
N CYS A 216 -3.33 -3.61 -7.93
CA CYS A 216 -3.33 -4.00 -6.53
C CYS A 216 -4.22 -5.22 -6.27
N GLY A 217 -3.67 -6.23 -5.60
CA GLY A 217 -4.38 -7.47 -5.29
C GLY A 217 -3.46 -8.61 -4.83
N PRO A 218 -3.87 -9.87 -5.01
CA PRO A 218 -3.02 -11.02 -4.73
C PRO A 218 -1.71 -11.01 -5.54
N ALA A 219 -0.60 -11.40 -4.93
CA ALA A 219 0.73 -11.30 -5.54
C ALA A 219 0.81 -11.99 -6.92
N ALA A 220 0.31 -13.22 -7.04
CA ALA A 220 0.31 -13.94 -8.32
C ALA A 220 -0.47 -13.19 -9.42
N MET A 221 -1.65 -12.63 -9.08
CA MET A 221 -2.41 -11.80 -10.03
C MET A 221 -1.62 -10.57 -10.47
N MET A 222 -0.93 -9.93 -9.55
CA MET A 222 -0.16 -8.72 -9.84
C MET A 222 1.02 -9.02 -10.76
N ASP A 223 1.76 -10.11 -10.49
CA ASP A 223 2.91 -10.54 -11.29
C ASP A 223 2.48 -10.92 -12.71
N GLU A 224 1.39 -11.66 -12.86
CA GLU A 224 0.83 -12.02 -14.18
C GLU A 224 0.28 -10.79 -14.92
N ALA A 225 -0.45 -9.91 -14.21
CA ALA A 225 -1.00 -8.71 -14.82
C ALA A 225 0.11 -7.77 -15.32
N GLU A 226 1.16 -7.56 -14.53
CA GLU A 226 2.31 -6.75 -14.91
C GLU A 226 2.98 -7.31 -16.18
N ALA A 227 3.29 -8.62 -16.20
CA ALA A 227 3.92 -9.26 -17.36
C ALA A 227 3.03 -9.15 -18.62
N THR A 228 1.73 -9.43 -18.48
CA THR A 228 0.79 -9.39 -19.61
C THR A 228 0.56 -7.97 -20.12
N LEU A 229 0.49 -6.96 -19.25
CA LEU A 229 0.34 -5.56 -19.69
C LEU A 229 1.53 -5.10 -20.54
N ARG A 230 2.76 -5.54 -20.19
CA ARG A 230 3.95 -5.26 -21.01
C ARG A 230 3.84 -5.91 -22.40
N GLU A 231 3.38 -7.16 -22.47
CA GLU A 231 3.11 -7.87 -23.73
C GLU A 231 2.06 -7.14 -24.58
N LEU A 232 1.03 -6.55 -23.94
CA LEU A 232 -0.06 -5.82 -24.57
C LEU A 232 0.29 -4.36 -24.90
N GLY A 233 1.56 -3.93 -24.72
CA GLY A 233 2.06 -2.66 -25.15
C GLY A 233 2.02 -1.52 -24.13
N VAL A 234 1.65 -1.80 -22.86
CA VAL A 234 1.77 -0.79 -21.79
C VAL A 234 3.24 -0.62 -21.41
N ALA A 235 3.71 0.61 -21.39
CA ALA A 235 5.10 0.90 -21.06
C ALA A 235 5.42 0.48 -19.60
N GLU A 236 6.55 -0.20 -19.36
CA GLU A 236 6.94 -0.71 -18.05
C GLU A 236 6.93 0.38 -16.97
N LYS A 237 7.47 1.56 -17.28
CA LYS A 237 7.50 2.71 -16.36
C LYS A 237 6.12 3.28 -16.01
N SER A 238 5.10 2.93 -16.78
CA SER A 238 3.70 3.35 -16.58
C SER A 238 2.89 2.33 -15.78
N ILE A 239 3.48 1.18 -15.39
CA ILE A 239 2.83 0.16 -14.59
C ILE A 239 3.24 0.34 -13.12
N LEU A 240 2.27 0.72 -12.29
CA LEU A 240 2.47 0.94 -10.85
C LEU A 240 1.83 -0.20 -10.06
N LEU A 241 2.56 -0.71 -9.07
CA LEU A 241 2.15 -1.86 -8.23
C LEU A 241 2.04 -1.45 -6.77
N GLU A 242 0.92 -1.78 -6.12
CA GLU A 242 0.77 -1.65 -4.66
C GLU A 242 0.62 -3.03 -4.03
N ARG A 243 1.64 -3.46 -3.28
CA ARG A 243 1.66 -4.76 -2.60
C ARG A 243 1.29 -4.60 -1.13
N PHE A 244 0.28 -5.34 -0.66
CA PHE A 244 -0.11 -5.33 0.75
C PHE A 244 0.68 -6.32 1.62
N ASN A 245 1.15 -7.39 1.00
CA ASN A 245 1.89 -8.46 1.67
C ASN A 245 3.16 -8.80 0.90
N THR A 246 4.16 -9.26 1.64
CA THR A 246 5.38 -9.80 1.05
C THR A 246 5.06 -11.11 0.33
N PRO A 247 5.43 -11.28 -0.94
CA PRO A 247 5.32 -12.57 -1.62
C PRO A 247 6.06 -13.66 -0.85
N GLY A 248 5.38 -14.77 -0.57
CA GLY A 248 5.99 -15.93 0.11
C GLY A 248 6.03 -15.89 1.65
N GLY A 249 5.40 -14.89 2.29
CA GLY A 249 5.31 -14.82 3.76
C GLY A 249 6.58 -14.26 4.42
N ASN A 250 6.86 -14.66 5.65
CA ASN A 250 7.90 -14.10 6.52
C ASN A 250 9.20 -13.75 5.81
N VAL A 251 9.74 -12.59 6.17
CA VAL A 251 11.02 -12.06 5.74
C VAL A 251 12.11 -13.14 5.89
N LYS A 252 12.68 -13.55 4.78
CA LYS A 252 13.90 -14.36 4.81
C LYS A 252 15.06 -13.39 5.01
N ARG A 253 15.98 -13.71 5.92
CA ARG A 253 17.26 -13.03 6.03
C ARG A 253 17.93 -12.93 4.65
N ALA A 254 18.63 -11.85 4.40
CA ALA A 254 19.51 -11.78 3.23
C ALA A 254 20.41 -13.01 3.22
N ALA A 255 20.32 -13.81 2.17
CA ALA A 255 20.98 -15.11 2.09
C ALA A 255 22.52 -14.96 2.27
N GLY A 256 23.10 -15.77 3.14
CA GLY A 256 24.56 -15.79 3.36
C GLY A 256 25.12 -14.67 4.23
N VAL A 257 24.28 -13.77 4.77
CA VAL A 257 24.76 -12.69 5.65
C VAL A 257 24.74 -13.14 7.12
N GLN A 258 25.92 -13.17 7.76
CA GLN A 258 26.04 -13.34 9.20
C GLN A 258 25.99 -11.98 9.89
N ALA A 259 25.00 -11.79 10.74
CA ALA A 259 24.78 -10.54 11.47
C ALA A 259 25.47 -10.51 12.83
N GLU A 260 25.75 -11.69 13.41
CA GLU A 260 26.32 -11.84 14.74
C GLU A 260 27.67 -11.12 14.88
N GLY A 261 27.81 -10.36 15.96
CA GLY A 261 29.02 -9.61 16.28
C GLY A 261 29.21 -8.33 15.47
N ARG A 262 28.31 -8.00 14.54
CA ARG A 262 28.33 -6.72 13.80
C ARG A 262 27.66 -5.62 14.58
N THR A 263 28.06 -4.38 14.29
CA THR A 263 27.43 -3.19 14.85
C THR A 263 26.97 -2.25 13.75
N VAL A 264 25.87 -1.54 13.99
CA VAL A 264 25.34 -0.51 13.11
C VAL A 264 25.11 0.74 13.93
N THR A 265 25.63 1.87 13.47
CA THR A 265 25.27 3.17 14.03
C THR A 265 23.99 3.67 13.36
N ILE A 266 22.97 3.90 14.15
CA ILE A 266 21.70 4.48 13.71
C ILE A 266 21.67 5.95 14.08
N ARG A 267 21.46 6.82 13.07
CA ARG A 267 21.18 8.23 13.26
C ARG A 267 19.69 8.48 13.20
N GLN A 268 19.15 9.08 14.25
CA GLN A 268 17.75 9.47 14.33
C GLN A 268 17.58 10.70 15.23
N ASP A 269 16.78 11.66 14.79
CA ASP A 269 16.52 12.93 15.49
C ASP A 269 17.83 13.65 15.89
N GLY A 270 18.83 13.63 14.98
CA GLY A 270 20.16 14.21 15.17
C GLY A 270 21.05 13.50 16.18
N ARG A 271 20.67 12.29 16.63
CA ARG A 271 21.43 11.50 17.62
C ARG A 271 21.90 10.19 17.01
N ASP A 272 23.14 9.81 17.34
CA ASP A 272 23.72 8.53 16.93
C ASP A 272 23.56 7.51 18.06
N ARG A 273 23.10 6.31 17.70
CA ARG A 273 22.96 5.16 18.61
C ARG A 273 23.64 3.93 18.00
N LEU A 274 24.55 3.32 18.74
CA LEU A 274 25.20 2.07 18.34
C LEU A 274 24.29 0.89 18.68
N ILE A 275 24.03 0.04 17.70
CA ILE A 275 23.21 -1.17 17.81
C ILE A 275 24.09 -2.39 17.51
N ALA A 276 24.16 -3.32 18.44
CA ALA A 276 24.82 -4.61 18.24
C ALA A 276 23.82 -5.64 17.70
N LEU A 277 24.19 -6.32 16.62
CA LEU A 277 23.39 -7.39 16.04
C LEU A 277 23.73 -8.73 16.69
N SER A 278 22.72 -9.55 16.92
CA SER A 278 22.82 -10.93 17.40
C SER A 278 22.47 -11.92 16.29
N ALA A 279 22.73 -13.20 16.54
CA ALA A 279 22.36 -14.29 15.64
C ALA A 279 20.83 -14.39 15.42
N GLU A 280 20.03 -13.86 16.35
CA GLU A 280 18.56 -13.93 16.32
C GLU A 280 17.92 -12.78 15.52
N ASP A 281 18.68 -11.72 15.22
CA ASP A 281 18.14 -10.55 14.54
C ASP A 281 18.01 -10.82 13.04
N ASP A 282 16.79 -10.67 12.51
CA ASP A 282 16.51 -10.84 11.09
C ASP A 282 16.85 -9.59 10.26
N SER A 283 16.99 -8.43 10.93
CA SER A 283 17.23 -7.15 10.29
C SER A 283 17.84 -6.11 11.24
N ILE A 284 18.37 -5.02 10.67
CA ILE A 284 18.81 -3.83 11.43
C ILE A 284 17.65 -3.30 12.29
N LEU A 285 16.44 -3.29 11.75
CA LEU A 285 15.25 -2.85 12.48
C LEU A 285 14.99 -3.71 13.72
N ASP A 286 15.05 -5.05 13.58
CA ASP A 286 14.75 -5.96 14.69
C ASP A 286 15.81 -5.82 15.80
N ALA A 287 17.11 -5.74 15.44
CA ALA A 287 18.17 -5.47 16.38
C ALA A 287 17.97 -4.16 17.15
N ALA A 288 17.55 -3.12 16.45
CA ALA A 288 17.29 -1.80 17.04
C ALA A 288 16.10 -1.81 18.01
N LEU A 289 14.99 -2.42 17.58
CA LEU A 289 13.77 -2.55 18.42
C LEU A 289 14.05 -3.39 19.67
N ARG A 290 14.78 -4.49 19.55
CA ARG A 290 15.22 -5.32 20.70
C ARG A 290 16.01 -4.52 21.72
N GLN A 291 16.81 -3.55 21.29
CA GLN A 291 17.56 -2.65 22.15
C GLN A 291 16.81 -1.36 22.53
N GLY A 292 15.50 -1.32 22.32
CA GLY A 292 14.62 -0.23 22.74
C GLY A 292 14.76 1.05 21.91
N ALA A 293 15.20 0.97 20.65
CA ALA A 293 15.09 2.10 19.72
C ALA A 293 13.65 2.21 19.22
N ASP A 294 13.15 3.44 19.12
CA ASP A 294 11.82 3.71 18.52
C ASP A 294 12.01 4.17 17.08
N LEU A 295 12.12 3.20 16.17
CA LEU A 295 12.29 3.45 14.74
C LEU A 295 10.94 3.40 14.00
N PRO A 296 10.87 4.09 12.86
CA PRO A 296 9.69 4.01 11.98
C PRO A 296 9.60 2.62 11.33
N PHE A 297 8.46 1.95 11.49
CA PHE A 297 8.17 0.72 10.77
C PHE A 297 6.66 0.43 10.76
N ALA A 298 6.23 -0.45 9.83
CA ALA A 298 4.85 -0.94 9.80
C ALA A 298 4.77 -2.39 9.31
N CYS A 299 5.02 -2.68 8.02
CA CYS A 299 4.80 -4.00 7.42
C CYS A 299 5.85 -5.04 7.78
N LYS A 300 7.09 -4.64 8.06
CA LYS A 300 8.27 -5.50 8.21
C LYS A 300 8.53 -6.45 7.02
N GLY A 301 7.94 -6.17 5.86
CA GLY A 301 7.96 -7.05 4.67
C GLY A 301 8.48 -6.37 3.41
N GLY A 302 9.05 -5.17 3.49
CA GLY A 302 9.63 -4.49 2.33
C GLY A 302 8.64 -3.83 1.37
N VAL A 303 7.35 -3.71 1.75
CA VAL A 303 6.28 -3.21 0.86
C VAL A 303 5.79 -1.79 1.18
N CYS A 304 6.11 -1.20 2.36
CA CYS A 304 5.50 0.07 2.77
C CYS A 304 6.46 1.26 2.86
N ALA A 305 7.75 1.06 2.64
CA ALA A 305 8.80 2.06 2.76
C ALA A 305 8.87 2.83 4.11
N THR A 306 8.01 2.52 5.10
CA THR A 306 7.98 3.24 6.39
C THR A 306 9.32 3.18 7.13
N CYS A 307 10.06 2.08 6.98
CA CYS A 307 11.37 1.87 7.61
C CYS A 307 12.57 2.28 6.73
N LYS A 308 12.32 3.11 5.70
CA LYS A 308 13.36 3.64 4.81
C LYS A 308 14.40 4.43 5.59
N CYS A 309 15.68 4.16 5.34
CA CYS A 309 16.81 4.92 5.86
C CYS A 309 17.91 5.00 4.81
N LYS A 310 18.84 5.93 4.95
CA LYS A 310 19.95 6.10 4.03
C LYS A 310 21.24 5.50 4.62
N VAL A 311 21.96 4.71 3.83
CA VAL A 311 23.30 4.25 4.19
C VAL A 311 24.29 5.38 3.95
N LEU A 312 24.88 5.90 5.04
CA LEU A 312 25.91 6.95 4.97
C LEU A 312 27.30 6.37 4.89
N ARG A 313 27.54 5.19 5.47
CA ARG A 313 28.83 4.51 5.48
C ARG A 313 28.63 3.01 5.57
N GLY A 314 29.54 2.25 4.96
CA GLY A 314 29.51 0.80 4.93
C GLY A 314 28.54 0.24 3.91
N GLU A 315 28.29 -1.06 4.01
CA GLU A 315 27.46 -1.81 3.08
C GLU A 315 26.43 -2.66 3.81
N VAL A 316 25.26 -2.79 3.20
CA VAL A 316 24.17 -3.65 3.68
C VAL A 316 23.64 -4.52 2.54
N ALA A 317 23.16 -5.72 2.87
CA ALA A 317 22.39 -6.55 1.95
C ALA A 317 20.92 -6.49 2.32
N MET A 318 20.08 -6.25 1.34
CA MET A 318 18.63 -6.18 1.48
C MET A 318 17.99 -7.45 0.95
N ALA A 319 17.18 -8.14 1.76
CA ALA A 319 16.55 -9.43 1.41
C ALA A 319 15.41 -9.25 0.39
N ALA A 320 14.65 -8.17 0.51
CA ALA A 320 13.54 -7.86 -0.39
C ALA A 320 13.33 -6.34 -0.48
N ASN A 321 12.96 -5.89 -1.68
CA ASN A 321 12.53 -4.52 -1.93
C ASN A 321 11.36 -4.53 -2.92
N TYR A 322 10.20 -4.00 -2.46
CA TYR A 322 8.99 -3.87 -3.27
C TYR A 322 8.45 -2.42 -3.24
N SER A 323 9.21 -1.49 -2.62
CA SER A 323 8.71 -0.14 -2.36
C SER A 323 9.71 1.00 -2.58
N LEU A 324 11.00 0.70 -2.75
CA LEU A 324 11.99 1.72 -3.12
C LEU A 324 12.19 1.71 -4.63
N GLU A 325 12.19 2.89 -5.20
CA GLU A 325 12.46 3.12 -6.61
C GLU A 325 13.95 3.03 -6.94
N ALA A 326 14.29 2.90 -8.23
CA ALA A 326 15.67 2.73 -8.68
C ALA A 326 16.58 3.92 -8.33
N ASP A 327 16.05 5.14 -8.37
CA ASP A 327 16.75 6.37 -8.00
C ASP A 327 17.00 6.46 -6.48
N GLU A 328 16.06 5.98 -5.65
CA GLU A 328 16.24 5.88 -4.20
C GLU A 328 17.35 4.86 -3.86
N LEU A 329 17.33 3.70 -4.50
CA LEU A 329 18.40 2.70 -4.34
C LEU A 329 19.76 3.26 -4.77
N ALA A 330 19.83 3.95 -5.90
CA ALA A 330 21.05 4.60 -6.40
C ALA A 330 21.52 5.73 -5.45
N ALA A 331 20.60 6.40 -4.76
CA ALA A 331 20.90 7.40 -3.73
C ALA A 331 21.31 6.80 -2.37
N GLY A 332 21.34 5.47 -2.23
CA GLY A 332 21.78 4.75 -1.04
C GLY A 332 20.68 4.52 0.00
N TYR A 333 19.39 4.64 -0.38
CA TYR A 333 18.30 4.28 0.52
C TYR A 333 18.09 2.77 0.58
N VAL A 334 17.74 2.30 1.77
CA VAL A 334 17.44 0.88 2.05
C VAL A 334 16.25 0.77 3.00
N LEU A 335 15.66 -0.43 3.06
CA LEU A 335 14.62 -0.76 4.02
C LEU A 335 15.26 -1.45 5.23
N SER A 336 15.31 -0.78 6.37
CA SER A 336 15.95 -1.32 7.59
C SER A 336 15.36 -2.64 8.07
N CYS A 337 14.08 -2.90 7.79
CA CYS A 337 13.41 -4.17 8.11
C CYS A 337 13.83 -5.33 7.19
N GLN A 338 14.54 -5.07 6.12
CA GLN A 338 14.99 -6.06 5.14
C GLN A 338 16.52 -6.12 5.03
N SER A 339 17.23 -5.24 5.76
CA SER A 339 18.67 -5.04 5.59
C SER A 339 19.46 -5.62 6.74
N LEU A 340 20.58 -6.28 6.41
CA LEU A 340 21.64 -6.70 7.33
C LEU A 340 22.98 -6.11 6.90
N PRO A 341 23.86 -5.72 7.84
CA PRO A 341 25.18 -5.18 7.50
C PRO A 341 26.06 -6.27 6.86
N THR A 342 26.77 -5.91 5.79
CA THR A 342 27.77 -6.76 5.12
C THR A 342 29.21 -6.32 5.37
N SER A 343 29.41 -5.06 5.77
CA SER A 343 30.71 -4.52 6.21
C SER A 343 30.75 -4.31 7.73
N GLY A 344 31.95 -4.00 8.27
CA GLY A 344 32.15 -3.87 9.71
C GLY A 344 31.70 -2.54 10.33
N ASP A 345 31.54 -1.49 9.55
CA ASP A 345 31.29 -0.12 10.05
C ASP A 345 30.17 0.52 9.24
N VAL A 346 28.93 0.17 9.62
CA VAL A 346 27.73 0.63 8.93
C VAL A 346 27.09 1.77 9.71
N VAL A 347 26.76 2.86 9.00
CA VAL A 347 26.00 4.00 9.52
C VAL A 347 24.74 4.17 8.65
N VAL A 348 23.56 4.11 9.28
CA VAL A 348 22.27 4.37 8.64
C VAL A 348 21.59 5.59 9.25
N ASP A 349 20.99 6.40 8.40
CA ASP A 349 20.38 7.67 8.77
C ASP A 349 18.86 7.66 8.47
N PHE A 350 18.06 7.76 9.52
CA PHE A 350 16.60 7.86 9.44
C PHE A 350 16.11 9.31 9.30
N ASP A 351 16.99 10.29 9.47
CA ASP A 351 16.65 11.72 9.28
C ASP A 351 16.78 12.11 7.80
N ALA A 352 17.65 11.45 7.04
CA ALA A 352 17.83 11.63 5.60
C ALA A 352 16.66 11.02 4.82
N ARG A 353 15.42 11.45 5.10
CA ARG A 353 14.25 11.08 4.31
C ARG A 353 14.26 11.96 3.08
N GLY A 354 14.62 11.41 1.91
CA GLY A 354 14.55 12.13 0.65
C GLY A 354 13.24 12.91 0.53
N MET A 355 13.28 14.07 -0.12
CA MET A 355 12.08 14.87 -0.38
C MET A 355 11.05 13.96 -1.07
N ALA A 356 9.87 13.88 -0.45
CA ALA A 356 8.73 13.15 -0.97
C ALA A 356 8.15 13.84 -2.21
#